data_7e347b28e076326065da99a09a887043
#
_entry.id   7e347b28e076326065da99a09a887043
#
_cell.length_a   1.000
_cell.length_b   1.000
_cell.length_c   1.000
_cell.angle_alpha   90.00
_cell.angle_beta   90.00
_cell.angle_gamma   90.00
#
_symmetry.space_group_name_H-M   'P 1'
#
loop_
_entity.id
_entity.type
_entity.pdbx_description
1 polymer ?
#
loop_
_entity_poly.entity_id
_entity_poly.type
_entity_poly.pdbx_seq_one_letter_code
_entity_poly.pdbx_strand_id
1 'polypeptide(L)'
;MTPMRPHLPDPKQAEGPYRPFTSDPGWPEAWWWLGFPLLVAVFSIGASQIAPDWYRSYALPEGYGIIEVVHFVIPLLGLLIAARLLFLPFVRARPMVFAVAAIGAVSCLYIAGEEMSWGQHFFHWNTPEYWALVNRQDETNLHNTYAIFEKTPRSLLEIGIFIGGLVIPLAAPFAPWLRAFRMSLFLPPAALVPTALGAVLFKLIDRLHQGGYSTLVMRPSETIETYLYFFILAYLIVFARRIKELEAAEGAPQK
;
A
#
# COMPACT_ATOMS: atom_id res chain seq x y z
N MET A 1 1.53 13.70 42.76
CA MET A 1 0.68 14.01 41.59
C MET A 1 0.67 12.82 40.67
N THR A 2 -0.39 12.03 40.71
CA THR A 2 -0.55 10.85 39.86
C THR A 2 -0.90 11.34 38.43
N PRO A 3 -0.21 10.89 37.38
CA PRO A 3 -0.55 11.33 36.04
C PRO A 3 -1.94 10.82 35.69
N MET A 4 -2.85 11.76 35.41
CA MET A 4 -4.20 11.47 34.92
C MET A 4 -4.08 10.68 33.62
N ARG A 5 -4.50 9.41 33.62
CA ARG A 5 -4.62 8.61 32.39
C ARG A 5 -5.67 9.30 31.51
N PRO A 6 -5.38 9.59 30.23
CA PRO A 6 -6.39 10.13 29.34
C PRO A 6 -7.58 9.16 29.30
N HIS A 7 -8.75 9.65 29.68
CA HIS A 7 -10.00 8.92 29.59
C HIS A 7 -10.25 8.60 28.10
N LEU A 8 -10.08 7.33 27.75
CA LEU A 8 -10.69 6.82 26.52
C LEU A 8 -12.20 6.98 26.68
N PRO A 9 -12.94 7.44 25.67
CA PRO A 9 -14.39 7.54 25.76
C PRO A 9 -14.95 6.18 26.18
N ASP A 10 -15.94 6.23 27.08
CA ASP A 10 -16.62 5.05 27.64
C ASP A 10 -17.01 4.11 26.50
N PRO A 11 -16.72 2.80 26.61
CA PRO A 11 -17.13 1.81 25.61
C PRO A 11 -18.63 1.87 25.28
N LYS A 12 -19.48 2.33 26.21
CA LYS A 12 -20.93 2.54 26.01
C LYS A 12 -21.25 3.77 25.16
N GLN A 13 -20.37 4.76 25.08
CA GLN A 13 -20.51 5.91 24.17
C GLN A 13 -20.06 5.56 22.74
N ALA A 14 -19.39 4.43 22.55
CA ALA A 14 -19.02 3.90 21.24
C ALA A 14 -20.18 3.21 20.49
N GLU A 15 -21.34 3.03 21.11
CA GLU A 15 -22.56 2.45 20.50
C GLU A 15 -23.40 3.45 19.71
N GLY A 16 -22.91 4.69 19.52
CA GLY A 16 -23.51 5.64 18.59
C GLY A 16 -23.44 5.14 17.14
N PRO A 17 -24.36 5.60 16.27
CA PRO A 17 -24.33 5.23 14.86
C PRO A 17 -22.94 5.56 14.29
N TYR A 18 -22.39 4.61 13.51
CA TYR A 18 -21.14 4.78 12.77
C TYR A 18 -21.08 6.17 12.13
N ARG A 19 -20.13 6.98 12.57
CA ARG A 19 -19.77 8.22 11.88
C ARG A 19 -18.51 7.92 11.09
N PRO A 20 -18.58 7.93 9.75
CA PRO A 20 -17.36 7.85 8.94
C PRO A 20 -16.44 9.01 9.33
N PHE A 21 -15.13 8.80 9.26
CA PHE A 21 -14.18 9.89 9.41
C PHE A 21 -14.48 10.96 8.35
N THR A 22 -14.55 12.23 8.76
CA THR A 22 -14.78 13.33 7.82
C THR A 22 -13.59 13.53 6.88
N SER A 23 -12.41 13.05 7.30
CA SER A 23 -11.16 13.05 6.55
C SER A 23 -11.06 11.94 5.50
N ASP A 24 -12.01 11.01 5.46
CA ASP A 24 -12.01 9.96 4.44
C ASP A 24 -12.25 10.56 3.04
N PRO A 25 -11.61 10.01 1.99
CA PRO A 25 -11.73 10.54 0.63
C PRO A 25 -13.18 10.56 0.14
N GLY A 26 -13.62 11.73 -0.31
CA GLY A 26 -14.93 11.94 -0.91
C GLY A 26 -14.86 12.11 -2.44
N TRP A 27 -16.01 12.42 -3.07
CA TRP A 27 -16.11 12.65 -4.51
C TRP A 27 -15.14 13.70 -5.08
N PRO A 28 -14.85 14.84 -4.39
CA PRO A 28 -13.88 15.80 -4.89
C PRO A 28 -12.47 15.25 -5.09
N GLU A 29 -12.13 14.15 -4.40
CA GLU A 29 -10.83 13.50 -4.49
C GLU A 29 -10.82 12.25 -5.39
N ALA A 30 -11.92 11.99 -6.12
CA ALA A 30 -12.06 10.80 -6.98
C ALA A 30 -10.92 10.68 -8.01
N TRP A 31 -10.30 11.78 -8.40
CA TRP A 31 -9.19 11.81 -9.35
C TRP A 31 -7.98 10.97 -8.89
N TRP A 32 -7.71 10.82 -7.60
CA TRP A 32 -6.58 10.04 -7.14
C TRP A 32 -6.97 8.62 -6.71
N TRP A 33 -8.09 8.41 -6.00
CA TRP A 33 -8.48 7.07 -5.54
C TRP A 33 -9.20 6.23 -6.61
N LEU A 34 -9.78 6.86 -7.64
CA LEU A 34 -10.36 6.19 -8.81
C LEU A 34 -9.51 6.42 -10.07
N GLY A 35 -9.04 7.64 -10.28
CA GLY A 35 -8.31 8.03 -11.48
C GLY A 35 -6.97 7.32 -11.62
N PHE A 36 -6.19 7.20 -10.53
CA PHE A 36 -4.91 6.49 -10.58
C PHE A 36 -5.06 5.00 -10.91
N PRO A 37 -5.94 4.22 -10.25
CA PRO A 37 -6.19 2.83 -10.65
C PRO A 37 -6.59 2.67 -12.13
N LEU A 38 -7.45 3.53 -12.63
CA LEU A 38 -7.84 3.52 -14.05
C LEU A 38 -6.68 3.87 -14.96
N LEU A 39 -5.88 4.87 -14.60
CA LEU A 39 -4.68 5.25 -15.36
C LEU A 39 -3.68 4.08 -15.47
N VAL A 40 -3.43 3.37 -14.37
CA VAL A 40 -2.56 2.19 -14.35
C VAL A 40 -3.10 1.11 -15.29
N ALA A 41 -4.40 0.81 -15.26
CA ALA A 41 -5.01 -0.18 -16.16
C ALA A 41 -4.88 0.24 -17.63
N VAL A 42 -5.25 1.48 -17.95
CA VAL A 42 -5.20 2.01 -19.31
C VAL A 42 -3.76 2.06 -19.84
N PHE A 43 -2.82 2.49 -18.99
CA PHE A 43 -1.40 2.53 -19.35
C PHE A 43 -0.87 1.13 -19.64
N SER A 44 -1.05 0.17 -18.72
CA SER A 44 -0.50 -1.18 -18.85
C SER A 44 -1.07 -1.92 -20.06
N ILE A 45 -2.38 -1.85 -20.26
CA ILE A 45 -3.04 -2.49 -21.41
C ILE A 45 -2.69 -1.72 -22.70
N GLY A 46 -2.85 -0.41 -22.71
CA GLY A 46 -2.62 0.43 -23.89
C GLY A 46 -1.18 0.35 -24.38
N ALA A 47 -0.20 0.50 -23.48
CA ALA A 47 1.22 0.41 -23.85
C ALA A 47 1.59 -0.99 -24.34
N SER A 48 1.07 -2.06 -23.71
CA SER A 48 1.33 -3.44 -24.16
C SER A 48 0.75 -3.73 -25.56
N GLN A 49 -0.40 -3.13 -25.91
CA GLN A 49 -1.10 -3.45 -27.17
C GLN A 49 -0.76 -2.48 -28.30
N ILE A 50 -0.56 -1.19 -27.98
CA ILE A 50 -0.38 -0.14 -29.01
C ILE A 50 1.10 0.12 -29.29
N ALA A 51 1.96 0.03 -28.26
CA ALA A 51 3.39 0.35 -28.35
C ALA A 51 4.26 -0.69 -27.62
N PRO A 52 4.18 -1.99 -28.00
CA PRO A 52 4.84 -3.07 -27.26
C PRO A 52 6.36 -2.92 -27.18
N ASP A 53 7.02 -2.46 -28.25
CA ASP A 53 8.47 -2.27 -28.26
C ASP A 53 8.92 -1.11 -27.37
N TRP A 54 8.16 -0.02 -27.36
CA TRP A 54 8.40 1.09 -26.44
C TRP A 54 8.18 0.64 -24.98
N TYR A 55 7.11 -0.10 -24.73
CA TYR A 55 6.79 -0.60 -23.38
C TYR A 55 7.92 -1.50 -22.85
N ARG A 56 8.40 -2.42 -23.69
CA ARG A 56 9.52 -3.31 -23.36
C ARG A 56 10.83 -2.55 -23.13
N SER A 57 11.10 -1.49 -23.91
CA SER A 57 12.39 -0.80 -23.90
C SER A 57 12.48 0.31 -22.85
N TYR A 58 11.37 0.92 -22.43
CA TYR A 58 11.38 2.09 -21.56
C TYR A 58 10.54 1.93 -20.29
N ALA A 59 9.49 1.12 -20.29
CA ALA A 59 8.64 0.95 -19.13
C ALA A 59 9.04 -0.22 -18.23
N LEU A 60 9.44 -1.34 -18.84
CA LEU A 60 9.73 -2.60 -18.14
C LEU A 60 11.20 -2.87 -17.75
N PRO A 61 12.22 -2.12 -18.19
CA PRO A 61 13.59 -2.45 -17.79
C PRO A 61 13.78 -2.30 -16.28
N GLU A 62 14.44 -3.31 -15.70
CA GLU A 62 14.76 -3.35 -14.28
C GLU A 62 15.76 -2.25 -13.90
N GLY A 63 15.58 -1.64 -12.74
CA GLY A 63 16.42 -0.60 -12.17
C GLY A 63 16.21 0.81 -12.72
N TYR A 64 15.73 0.98 -13.95
CA TYR A 64 15.55 2.32 -14.56
C TYR A 64 14.29 2.49 -15.40
N GLY A 65 13.50 1.45 -15.60
CA GLY A 65 12.22 1.53 -16.28
C GLY A 65 11.20 2.41 -15.54
N ILE A 66 10.25 2.96 -16.27
CA ILE A 66 9.22 3.84 -15.69
C ILE A 66 8.48 3.13 -14.55
N ILE A 67 8.19 1.84 -14.71
CA ILE A 67 7.46 1.05 -13.72
C ILE A 67 8.32 0.85 -12.46
N GLU A 68 9.59 0.49 -12.60
CA GLU A 68 10.53 0.34 -11.49
C GLU A 68 10.68 1.63 -10.68
N VAL A 69 10.81 2.76 -11.37
CA VAL A 69 10.86 4.07 -10.71
C VAL A 69 9.57 4.35 -9.94
N VAL A 70 8.40 4.00 -10.49
CA VAL A 70 7.11 4.13 -9.81
C VAL A 70 7.05 3.19 -8.61
N HIS A 71 7.54 1.95 -8.72
CA HIS A 71 7.62 0.97 -7.64
C HIS A 71 8.52 1.42 -6.49
N PHE A 72 9.54 2.20 -6.76
CA PHE A 72 10.36 2.83 -5.73
C PHE A 72 9.68 4.07 -5.11
N VAL A 73 9.19 5.00 -5.95
CA VAL A 73 8.66 6.29 -5.48
C VAL A 73 7.42 6.12 -4.62
N ILE A 74 6.49 5.23 -4.99
CA ILE A 74 5.25 5.02 -4.24
C ILE A 74 5.53 4.55 -2.80
N PRO A 75 6.32 3.49 -2.54
CA PRO A 75 6.66 3.09 -1.17
C PRO A 75 7.51 4.14 -0.44
N LEU A 76 8.41 4.85 -1.13
CA LEU A 76 9.18 5.93 -0.51
C LEU A 76 8.27 7.02 0.06
N LEU A 77 7.25 7.44 -0.68
CA LEU A 77 6.23 8.39 -0.17
C LEU A 77 5.47 7.80 1.02
N GLY A 78 5.11 6.53 0.96
CA GLY A 78 4.48 5.81 2.08
C GLY A 78 5.38 5.77 3.31
N LEU A 79 6.68 5.51 3.14
CA LEU A 79 7.67 5.54 4.21
C LEU A 79 7.74 6.91 4.87
N LEU A 80 7.81 7.99 4.09
CA LEU A 80 7.87 9.35 4.63
C LEU A 80 6.63 9.69 5.47
N ILE A 81 5.44 9.28 5.02
CA ILE A 81 4.19 9.48 5.77
C ILE A 81 4.22 8.66 7.07
N ALA A 82 4.50 7.36 6.99
CA ALA A 82 4.50 6.47 8.14
C ALA A 82 5.59 6.86 9.16
N ALA A 83 6.81 7.18 8.70
CA ALA A 83 7.89 7.66 9.55
C ALA A 83 7.49 8.93 10.29
N ARG A 84 6.88 9.91 9.60
CA ARG A 84 6.38 11.14 10.24
C ARG A 84 5.37 10.84 11.35
N LEU A 85 4.48 9.88 11.16
CA LEU A 85 3.50 9.48 12.17
C LEU A 85 4.18 8.96 13.45
N LEU A 86 5.29 8.21 13.34
CA LEU A 86 6.02 7.67 14.48
C LEU A 86 6.60 8.74 15.42
N PHE A 87 6.80 9.96 14.93
CA PHE A 87 7.29 11.08 15.73
C PHE A 87 6.17 11.87 16.44
N LEU A 88 4.89 11.64 16.10
CA LEU A 88 3.78 12.33 16.74
C LEU A 88 3.57 11.84 18.18
N PRO A 89 3.50 12.75 19.19
CA PRO A 89 3.20 12.35 20.58
C PRO A 89 1.90 11.58 20.71
N PHE A 90 0.88 11.98 19.93
CA PHE A 90 -0.42 11.30 19.85
C PHE A 90 -0.30 9.82 19.46
N VAL A 91 0.54 9.50 18.47
CA VAL A 91 0.79 8.15 18.00
C VAL A 91 1.59 7.36 19.03
N ARG A 92 2.65 7.94 19.58
CA ARG A 92 3.52 7.30 20.60
C ARG A 92 2.77 6.91 21.86
N ALA A 93 1.76 7.69 22.23
CA ALA A 93 0.93 7.40 23.39
C ALA A 93 -0.05 6.22 23.18
N ARG A 94 -0.18 5.70 21.94
CA ARG A 94 -1.16 4.68 21.56
C ARG A 94 -0.49 3.48 20.89
N PRO A 95 -0.21 2.39 21.63
CA PRO A 95 0.60 1.26 21.12
C PRO A 95 0.08 0.65 19.81
N MET A 96 -1.24 0.50 19.64
CA MET A 96 -1.83 -0.04 18.40
C MET A 96 -1.62 0.90 17.21
N VAL A 97 -1.79 2.21 17.41
CA VAL A 97 -1.59 3.21 16.35
C VAL A 97 -0.11 3.27 15.97
N PHE A 98 0.77 3.25 16.98
CA PHE A 98 2.22 3.19 16.77
C PHE A 98 2.63 1.93 16.00
N ALA A 99 2.09 0.76 16.38
CA ALA A 99 2.40 -0.51 15.71
C ALA A 99 2.00 -0.49 14.23
N VAL A 100 0.81 0.02 13.89
CA VAL A 100 0.37 0.13 12.49
C VAL A 100 1.25 1.09 11.69
N ALA A 101 1.61 2.24 12.27
CA ALA A 101 2.54 3.18 11.63
C ALA A 101 3.94 2.57 11.45
N ALA A 102 4.44 1.82 12.44
CA ALA A 102 5.74 1.15 12.39
C ALA A 102 5.76 0.04 11.32
N ILE A 103 4.72 -0.79 11.27
CA ILE A 103 4.57 -1.82 10.22
C ILE A 103 4.54 -1.15 8.85
N GLY A 104 3.76 -0.07 8.68
CA GLY A 104 3.73 0.69 7.43
C GLY A 104 5.11 1.22 7.03
N ALA A 105 5.85 1.81 7.97
CA ALA A 105 7.20 2.34 7.72
C ALA A 105 8.19 1.22 7.32
N VAL A 106 8.22 0.12 8.08
CA VAL A 106 9.12 -1.02 7.80
C VAL A 106 8.78 -1.67 6.46
N SER A 107 7.49 -1.89 6.17
CA SER A 107 7.06 -2.46 4.89
C SER A 107 7.44 -1.57 3.71
N CYS A 108 7.19 -0.27 3.81
CA CYS A 108 7.55 0.68 2.76
C CYS A 108 9.07 0.80 2.57
N LEU A 109 9.85 0.79 3.66
CA LEU A 109 11.32 0.79 3.60
C LEU A 109 11.84 -0.48 2.91
N TYR A 110 11.30 -1.65 3.30
CA TYR A 110 11.67 -2.91 2.70
C TYR A 110 11.37 -2.92 1.19
N ILE A 111 10.13 -2.57 0.79
CA ILE A 111 9.75 -2.56 -0.62
C ILE A 111 10.63 -1.58 -1.41
N ALA A 112 10.75 -0.32 -0.96
CA ALA A 112 11.58 0.67 -1.67
C ALA A 112 13.06 0.26 -1.74
N GLY A 113 13.58 -0.39 -0.70
CA GLY A 113 14.94 -0.93 -0.67
C GLY A 113 15.13 -2.06 -1.69
N GLU A 114 14.22 -3.01 -1.71
CA GLU A 114 14.27 -4.17 -2.62
C GLU A 114 14.14 -3.75 -4.10
N GLU A 115 13.24 -2.82 -4.44
CA GLU A 115 13.03 -2.32 -5.80
C GLU A 115 14.26 -1.61 -6.38
N MET A 116 15.08 -0.98 -5.53
CA MET A 116 16.31 -0.30 -5.96
C MET A 116 17.58 -1.04 -5.55
N SER A 117 17.44 -2.36 -5.25
CA SER A 117 18.54 -3.22 -4.81
C SER A 117 19.38 -2.55 -3.73
N TRP A 118 18.69 -1.95 -2.75
CA TRP A 118 19.23 -1.21 -1.60
C TRP A 118 20.18 -0.07 -1.99
N GLY A 119 20.02 0.48 -3.18
CA GLY A 119 20.80 1.60 -3.71
C GLY A 119 21.77 1.21 -4.82
N GLN A 120 21.94 -0.07 -5.14
CA GLN A 120 22.83 -0.52 -6.21
C GLN A 120 22.52 0.16 -7.54
N HIS A 121 21.23 0.31 -7.89
CA HIS A 121 20.81 0.98 -9.11
C HIS A 121 21.15 2.49 -9.14
N PHE A 122 21.35 3.13 -7.99
CA PHE A 122 21.77 4.53 -7.92
C PHE A 122 23.28 4.70 -7.94
N PHE A 123 24.01 3.85 -7.21
CA PHE A 123 25.44 4.02 -6.98
C PHE A 123 26.30 3.11 -7.86
N HIS A 124 25.70 2.18 -8.57
CA HIS A 124 26.33 1.28 -9.56
C HIS A 124 27.54 0.51 -9.03
N TRP A 125 27.50 0.02 -7.77
CA TRP A 125 28.53 -0.88 -7.27
C TRP A 125 28.39 -2.27 -7.86
N ASN A 126 29.51 -2.97 -7.98
CA ASN A 126 29.53 -4.36 -8.42
C ASN A 126 28.88 -5.26 -7.37
N THR A 127 28.11 -6.23 -7.82
CA THR A 127 27.48 -7.20 -6.93
C THR A 127 28.55 -7.98 -6.16
N PRO A 128 28.51 -8.00 -4.81
CA PRO A 128 29.44 -8.80 -4.02
C PRO A 128 29.30 -10.29 -4.34
N GLU A 129 30.42 -11.02 -4.30
CA GLU A 129 30.50 -12.44 -4.71
C GLU A 129 29.41 -13.33 -4.12
N TYR A 130 29.09 -13.16 -2.84
CA TYR A 130 28.01 -13.92 -2.19
C TYR A 130 26.65 -13.67 -2.87
N TRP A 131 26.31 -12.42 -3.19
CA TRP A 131 25.06 -12.07 -3.84
C TRP A 131 25.01 -12.56 -5.29
N ALA A 132 26.12 -12.45 -6.03
CA ALA A 132 26.23 -12.96 -7.37
C ALA A 132 25.97 -14.47 -7.47
N LEU A 133 26.28 -15.23 -6.40
CA LEU A 133 26.04 -16.67 -6.33
C LEU A 133 24.57 -17.03 -6.06
N VAL A 134 23.82 -16.20 -5.32
CA VAL A 134 22.48 -16.55 -4.82
C VAL A 134 21.35 -15.74 -5.46
N ASN A 135 21.66 -14.55 -6.01
CA ASN A 135 20.69 -13.66 -6.64
C ASN A 135 20.61 -13.95 -8.14
N ARG A 136 19.38 -14.10 -8.66
CA ARG A 136 19.14 -14.49 -10.07
C ARG A 136 19.38 -13.36 -11.06
N GLN A 137 19.45 -12.11 -10.59
CA GLN A 137 19.61 -10.90 -11.41
C GLN A 137 20.94 -10.20 -11.18
N ASP A 138 21.87 -10.84 -10.43
CA ASP A 138 23.15 -10.23 -10.06
C ASP A 138 23.01 -8.91 -9.29
N GLU A 139 22.08 -8.89 -8.32
CA GLU A 139 21.71 -7.72 -7.53
C GLU A 139 21.85 -7.95 -6.03
N THR A 140 21.93 -6.85 -5.26
CA THR A 140 22.06 -6.89 -3.79
C THR A 140 20.71 -6.79 -3.09
N ASN A 141 19.70 -7.55 -3.55
CA ASN A 141 18.37 -7.61 -2.96
C ASN A 141 17.98 -9.03 -2.55
N LEU A 142 17.02 -9.17 -1.65
CA LEU A 142 16.57 -10.46 -1.13
C LEU A 142 15.52 -11.11 -2.03
N HIS A 143 14.64 -10.32 -2.65
CA HIS A 143 13.51 -10.87 -3.38
C HIS A 143 13.93 -11.68 -4.62
N ASN A 144 15.08 -11.39 -5.19
CA ASN A 144 15.64 -12.13 -6.33
C ASN A 144 16.51 -13.34 -5.92
N THR A 145 16.62 -13.67 -4.63
CA THR A 145 17.40 -14.82 -4.15
C THR A 145 16.56 -16.09 -4.10
N TYR A 146 15.80 -16.29 -3.04
CA TYR A 146 15.01 -17.50 -2.80
C TYR A 146 13.52 -17.22 -2.95
N ALA A 147 12.78 -18.20 -3.47
CA ALA A 147 11.33 -18.10 -3.70
C ALA A 147 10.53 -17.68 -2.44
N ILE A 148 11.04 -17.98 -1.25
CA ILE A 148 10.38 -17.56 0.00
C ILE A 148 10.43 -16.04 0.19
N PHE A 149 11.50 -15.38 -0.23
CA PHE A 149 11.64 -13.92 -0.11
C PHE A 149 10.92 -13.16 -1.24
N GLU A 150 10.73 -13.79 -2.38
CA GLU A 150 9.95 -13.26 -3.51
C GLU A 150 8.44 -13.45 -3.29
N LYS A 151 8.02 -14.71 -3.12
CA LYS A 151 6.60 -15.08 -3.17
C LYS A 151 5.85 -14.81 -1.87
N THR A 152 6.49 -15.00 -0.72
CA THR A 152 5.79 -14.92 0.57
C THR A 152 5.37 -13.48 0.92
N PRO A 153 6.26 -12.46 0.88
CA PRO A 153 5.86 -11.09 1.19
C PRO A 153 4.78 -10.59 0.24
N ARG A 154 4.92 -10.86 -1.06
CA ARG A 154 3.94 -10.50 -2.07
C ARG A 154 2.60 -11.18 -1.84
N SER A 155 2.57 -12.49 -1.59
CA SER A 155 1.32 -13.22 -1.33
C SER A 155 0.61 -12.74 -0.07
N LEU A 156 1.35 -12.43 1.00
CA LEU A 156 0.79 -11.85 2.23
C LEU A 156 0.15 -10.50 1.94
N LEU A 157 0.81 -9.66 1.15
CA LEU A 157 0.29 -8.36 0.75
C LEU A 157 -0.96 -8.50 -0.14
N GLU A 158 -0.94 -9.38 -1.14
CA GLU A 158 -2.09 -9.69 -1.99
C GLU A 158 -3.31 -10.14 -1.17
N ILE A 159 -3.12 -11.07 -0.21
CA ILE A 159 -4.18 -11.54 0.69
C ILE A 159 -4.67 -10.40 1.59
N GLY A 160 -3.76 -9.63 2.16
CA GLY A 160 -4.10 -8.49 3.02
C GLY A 160 -4.94 -7.44 2.28
N ILE A 161 -4.60 -7.13 1.03
CA ILE A 161 -5.34 -6.17 0.19
C ILE A 161 -6.67 -6.75 -0.27
N PHE A 162 -6.72 -8.03 -0.62
CA PHE A 162 -7.98 -8.69 -0.94
C PHE A 162 -8.97 -8.64 0.24
N ILE A 163 -8.51 -9.03 1.43
CA ILE A 163 -9.35 -9.01 2.63
C ILE A 163 -9.66 -7.56 3.05
N GLY A 164 -8.62 -6.73 3.23
CA GLY A 164 -8.76 -5.37 3.72
C GLY A 164 -9.42 -4.41 2.72
N GLY A 165 -9.09 -4.54 1.43
CA GLY A 165 -9.54 -3.64 0.39
C GLY A 165 -10.85 -4.03 -0.31
N LEU A 166 -11.24 -5.31 -0.27
CA LEU A 166 -12.49 -5.77 -0.88
C LEU A 166 -13.44 -6.38 0.14
N VAL A 167 -13.02 -7.46 0.84
CA VAL A 167 -13.94 -8.23 1.69
C VAL A 167 -14.50 -7.36 2.82
N ILE A 168 -13.63 -6.66 3.55
CA ILE A 168 -14.03 -5.83 4.70
C ILE A 168 -14.93 -4.66 4.27
N PRO A 169 -14.56 -3.81 3.29
CA PRO A 169 -15.43 -2.71 2.87
C PRO A 169 -16.79 -3.17 2.35
N LEU A 170 -16.84 -4.30 1.63
CA LEU A 170 -18.08 -4.86 1.12
C LEU A 170 -18.94 -5.52 2.22
N ALA A 171 -18.31 -6.12 3.23
CA ALA A 171 -19.00 -6.73 4.38
C ALA A 171 -19.44 -5.70 5.44
N ALA A 172 -18.76 -4.57 5.56
CA ALA A 172 -19.01 -3.55 6.58
C ALA A 172 -20.48 -3.07 6.66
N PRO A 173 -21.26 -2.92 5.56
CA PRO A 173 -22.68 -2.62 5.63
C PRO A 173 -23.51 -3.66 6.40
N PHE A 174 -23.09 -4.92 6.38
CA PHE A 174 -23.81 -6.07 6.96
C PHE A 174 -23.23 -6.52 8.32
N ALA A 175 -22.11 -5.96 8.74
CA ALA A 175 -21.39 -6.35 9.96
C ALA A 175 -21.22 -5.13 10.90
N PRO A 176 -22.19 -4.84 11.79
CA PRO A 176 -22.16 -3.65 12.66
C PRO A 176 -20.90 -3.57 13.53
N TRP A 177 -20.35 -4.71 13.97
CA TRP A 177 -19.14 -4.75 14.78
C TRP A 177 -17.87 -4.22 14.04
N LEU A 178 -17.81 -4.36 12.71
CA LEU A 178 -16.75 -3.75 11.89
C LEU A 178 -16.82 -2.22 11.87
N ARG A 179 -17.98 -1.67 12.18
CA ARG A 179 -18.22 -0.23 12.24
C ARG A 179 -17.92 0.36 13.61
N ALA A 180 -17.57 -0.45 14.62
CA ALA A 180 -17.18 0.06 15.92
C ALA A 180 -16.03 1.05 15.75
N PHE A 181 -16.13 2.23 16.37
CA PHE A 181 -15.19 3.35 16.20
C PHE A 181 -13.72 2.94 16.36
N ARG A 182 -13.42 2.03 17.30
CA ARG A 182 -12.05 1.52 17.51
C ARG A 182 -11.48 0.77 16.31
N MET A 183 -12.31 0.04 15.58
CA MET A 183 -11.88 -0.73 14.41
C MET A 183 -11.84 0.16 13.16
N SER A 184 -12.77 1.11 13.03
CA SER A 184 -12.85 1.98 11.85
C SER A 184 -11.57 2.79 11.59
N LEU A 185 -10.80 3.13 12.64
CA LEU A 185 -9.51 3.80 12.48
C LEU A 185 -8.53 3.00 11.61
N PHE A 186 -8.53 1.68 11.78
CA PHE A 186 -7.57 0.79 11.13
C PHE A 186 -8.08 0.19 9.82
N LEU A 187 -9.38 0.23 9.58
CA LEU A 187 -9.95 -0.38 8.38
C LEU A 187 -9.73 0.49 7.15
N PRO A 188 -9.32 -0.10 6.00
CA PRO A 188 -9.28 0.61 4.74
C PRO A 188 -10.65 1.19 4.38
N PRO A 189 -10.73 2.45 3.92
CA PRO A 189 -11.98 3.05 3.48
C PRO A 189 -12.45 2.44 2.16
N ALA A 190 -13.75 2.55 1.88
CA ALA A 190 -14.34 2.09 0.63
C ALA A 190 -13.72 2.75 -0.62
N ALA A 191 -13.12 3.94 -0.48
CA ALA A 191 -12.39 4.61 -1.54
C ALA A 191 -11.21 3.78 -2.10
N LEU A 192 -10.67 2.80 -1.36
CA LEU A 192 -9.59 1.92 -1.83
C LEU A 192 -10.08 0.68 -2.58
N VAL A 193 -11.39 0.44 -2.64
CA VAL A 193 -11.98 -0.69 -3.38
C VAL A 193 -11.54 -0.72 -4.85
N PRO A 194 -11.52 0.40 -5.62
CA PRO A 194 -11.08 0.38 -7.02
C PRO A 194 -9.63 -0.12 -7.17
N THR A 195 -8.73 0.27 -6.28
CA THR A 195 -7.33 -0.18 -6.29
C THR A 195 -7.22 -1.67 -5.99
N ALA A 196 -7.90 -2.15 -4.95
CA ALA A 196 -7.92 -3.56 -4.60
C ALA A 196 -8.55 -4.43 -5.70
N LEU A 197 -9.63 -3.94 -6.33
CA LEU A 197 -10.25 -4.61 -7.47
C LEU A 197 -9.30 -4.68 -8.66
N GLY A 198 -8.57 -3.60 -8.96
CA GLY A 198 -7.53 -3.58 -10.00
C GLY A 198 -6.48 -4.65 -9.75
N ALA A 199 -5.93 -4.76 -8.53
CA ALA A 199 -4.97 -5.80 -8.17
C ALA A 199 -5.52 -7.22 -8.43
N VAL A 200 -6.78 -7.48 -8.04
CA VAL A 200 -7.43 -8.80 -8.24
C VAL A 200 -7.66 -9.10 -9.73
N LEU A 201 -8.14 -8.12 -10.50
CA LEU A 201 -8.37 -8.29 -11.93
C LEU A 201 -7.06 -8.55 -12.69
N PHE A 202 -6.00 -7.81 -12.37
CA PHE A 202 -4.69 -8.05 -12.98
C PHE A 202 -4.06 -9.36 -12.51
N LYS A 203 -4.36 -9.83 -11.28
CA LYS A 203 -3.97 -11.17 -10.85
C LYS A 203 -4.65 -12.27 -11.69
N LEU A 204 -5.92 -12.08 -12.06
CA LEU A 204 -6.59 -12.99 -12.99
C LEU A 204 -5.94 -12.95 -14.38
N ILE A 205 -5.63 -11.75 -14.90
CA ILE A 205 -4.92 -11.58 -16.18
C ILE A 205 -3.56 -12.28 -16.12
N ASP A 206 -2.82 -12.14 -15.02
CA ASP A 206 -1.53 -12.82 -14.81
C ASP A 206 -1.66 -14.34 -14.86
N ARG A 207 -2.68 -14.91 -14.22
CA ARG A 207 -2.97 -16.35 -14.30
C ARG A 207 -3.30 -16.82 -15.71
N LEU A 208 -4.09 -16.03 -16.44
CA LEU A 208 -4.41 -16.32 -17.83
C LEU A 208 -3.17 -16.18 -18.74
N HIS A 209 -2.31 -15.21 -18.45
CA HIS A 209 -1.05 -15.01 -19.17
C HIS A 209 -0.09 -16.21 -18.97
N GLN A 210 0.11 -16.63 -17.71
CA GLN A 210 0.93 -17.80 -17.37
C GLN A 210 0.41 -19.10 -18.00
N GLY A 211 -0.90 -19.22 -18.19
CA GLY A 211 -1.57 -20.34 -18.87
C GLY A 211 -1.55 -20.24 -20.41
N GLY A 212 -1.00 -19.17 -20.99
CA GLY A 212 -1.00 -18.96 -22.44
C GLY A 212 -2.33 -18.50 -23.03
N TYR A 213 -3.32 -18.14 -22.18
CA TYR A 213 -4.67 -17.74 -22.61
C TYR A 213 -4.84 -16.22 -22.83
N SER A 214 -3.87 -15.41 -22.40
CA SER A 214 -3.95 -13.95 -22.51
C SER A 214 -2.60 -13.34 -22.84
N THR A 215 -2.62 -12.39 -23.79
CA THR A 215 -1.49 -11.51 -24.13
C THR A 215 -1.84 -10.04 -23.89
N LEU A 216 -2.88 -9.79 -23.10
CA LEU A 216 -3.43 -8.44 -22.88
C LEU A 216 -2.41 -7.48 -22.28
N VAL A 217 -1.54 -7.98 -21.40
CA VAL A 217 -0.46 -7.21 -20.77
C VAL A 217 0.82 -8.06 -20.81
N MET A 218 1.95 -7.46 -21.15
CA MET A 218 3.22 -8.17 -21.34
C MET A 218 3.81 -8.72 -20.04
N ARG A 219 3.79 -7.95 -18.95
CA ARG A 219 4.24 -8.35 -17.61
C ARG A 219 3.16 -7.95 -16.58
N PRO A 220 2.07 -8.73 -16.47
CA PRO A 220 0.97 -8.38 -15.57
C PRO A 220 1.41 -8.30 -14.10
N SER A 221 2.47 -9.01 -13.72
CA SER A 221 3.08 -8.96 -12.39
C SER A 221 3.42 -7.55 -11.95
N GLU A 222 4.06 -6.77 -12.82
CA GLU A 222 4.45 -5.39 -12.53
C GLU A 222 3.23 -4.48 -12.27
N THR A 223 2.18 -4.70 -13.07
CA THR A 223 0.93 -3.95 -12.87
C THR A 223 0.28 -4.28 -11.53
N ILE A 224 0.30 -5.56 -11.12
CA ILE A 224 -0.20 -5.98 -9.79
C ILE A 224 0.59 -5.24 -8.71
N GLU A 225 1.93 -5.23 -8.75
CA GLU A 225 2.78 -4.56 -7.77
C GLU A 225 2.50 -3.07 -7.69
N THR A 226 2.29 -2.39 -8.82
CA THR A 226 1.86 -0.99 -8.84
C THR A 226 0.57 -0.78 -8.02
N TYR A 227 -0.44 -1.64 -8.18
CA TYR A 227 -1.67 -1.57 -7.39
C TYR A 227 -1.43 -1.85 -5.91
N LEU A 228 -0.60 -2.84 -5.58
CA LEU A 228 -0.30 -3.22 -4.20
C LEU A 228 0.39 -2.05 -3.47
N TYR A 229 1.40 -1.44 -4.09
CA TYR A 229 2.17 -0.34 -3.50
C TYR A 229 1.32 0.93 -3.40
N PHE A 230 0.52 1.23 -4.41
CA PHE A 230 -0.40 2.36 -4.34
C PHE A 230 -1.47 2.17 -3.26
N PHE A 231 -1.97 0.95 -3.05
CA PHE A 231 -2.90 0.66 -1.96
C PHE A 231 -2.30 0.99 -0.60
N ILE A 232 -1.04 0.58 -0.35
CA ILE A 232 -0.34 0.89 0.90
C ILE A 232 -0.21 2.41 1.08
N LEU A 233 0.26 3.12 0.06
CA LEU A 233 0.40 4.58 0.09
C LEU A 233 -0.92 5.26 0.40
N ALA A 234 -1.97 4.92 -0.36
CA ALA A 234 -3.30 5.50 -0.19
C ALA A 234 -3.89 5.19 1.19
N TYR A 235 -3.71 3.97 1.69
CA TYR A 235 -4.08 3.61 3.06
C TYR A 235 -3.35 4.47 4.11
N LEU A 236 -2.03 4.65 3.98
CA LEU A 236 -1.24 5.46 4.91
C LEU A 236 -1.65 6.94 4.87
N ILE A 237 -2.01 7.49 3.70
CA ILE A 237 -2.55 8.84 3.58
C ILE A 237 -3.85 8.97 4.37
N VAL A 238 -4.79 8.04 4.19
CA VAL A 238 -6.07 8.05 4.90
C VAL A 238 -5.85 7.86 6.39
N PHE A 239 -5.01 6.92 6.79
CA PHE A 239 -4.67 6.67 8.19
C PHE A 239 -4.08 7.93 8.85
N ALA A 240 -3.18 8.63 8.19
CA ALA A 240 -2.61 9.89 8.68
C ALA A 240 -3.66 11.00 8.84
N ARG A 241 -4.62 11.09 7.91
CA ARG A 241 -5.73 12.06 7.99
C ARG A 241 -6.63 11.77 9.20
N ARG A 242 -7.01 10.51 9.40
CA ARG A 242 -7.82 10.08 10.55
C ARG A 242 -7.12 10.36 11.88
N ILE A 243 -5.81 10.12 11.97
CA ILE A 243 -5.02 10.45 13.16
C ILE A 243 -5.08 11.94 13.45
N LYS A 244 -4.91 12.81 12.46
CA LYS A 244 -5.01 14.26 12.63
C LYS A 244 -6.41 14.70 13.07
N GLU A 245 -7.47 14.09 12.52
CA GLU A 245 -8.84 14.35 12.91
C GLU A 245 -9.08 13.99 14.39
N LEU A 246 -8.58 12.84 14.84
CA LEU A 246 -8.67 12.41 16.23
C LEU A 246 -7.87 13.31 17.19
N GLU A 247 -6.63 13.65 16.80
CA GLU A 247 -5.79 14.57 17.59
C GLU A 247 -6.45 15.93 17.77
N ALA A 248 -7.02 16.48 16.69
CA ALA A 248 -7.76 17.74 16.73
C ALA A 248 -9.01 17.67 17.62
N ALA A 249 -9.75 16.55 17.57
CA ALA A 249 -10.94 16.35 18.39
C ALA A 249 -10.62 16.24 19.89
N GLU A 250 -9.50 15.62 20.25
CA GLU A 250 -9.04 15.53 21.66
C GLU A 250 -8.46 16.86 22.18
N GLY A 251 -7.86 17.67 21.31
CA GLY A 251 -7.31 18.98 21.67
C GLY A 251 -8.35 20.11 21.74
N ALA A 252 -9.59 19.88 21.30
CA ALA A 252 -10.65 20.88 21.36
C ALA A 252 -11.15 21.07 22.82
N PRO A 253 -11.27 22.30 23.30
CA PRO A 253 -11.82 22.54 24.63
C PRO A 253 -13.25 21.99 24.73
N GLN A 254 -13.48 21.15 25.74
CA GLN A 254 -14.83 20.66 26.05
C GLN A 254 -15.68 21.87 26.43
N LYS A 255 -16.68 22.20 25.62
CA LYS A 255 -17.66 23.24 25.87
C LYS A 255 -18.72 22.76 26.85
#